data_cc07eb8066a630446027d5d507c5cf0c
#
_entry.id   cc07eb8066a630446027d5d507c5cf0c
#
_cell.length_a   1.000
_cell.length_b   1.000
_cell.length_c   1.000
_cell.angle_alpha   90.00
_cell.angle_beta   90.00
_cell.angle_gamma   90.00
#
_symmetry.space_group_name_H-M   'P 1'
#
loop_
_entity.id
_entity.type
_entity.pdbx_description
1 polymer ?
#
loop_
_entity_poly.entity_id
_entity_poly.type
_entity_poly.pdbx_seq_one_letter_code
_entity_poly.pdbx_strand_id
1 'polypeptide(L)'
;MEKIKSLNIKHISKLPRAPGVYVFYNKRKLLYIGKAVDIRERVSNHFQQPSYRDDIFISKINKIGYIPTASEIEALLLEAKLIKKHHPKYNIVWKDDKNYFYIGITKEEFPKVFLTHQPEINVLKTKSEYTGPFVDGKALKETLKSLRRVFPYRTCNFLPNKPCLWYQLGRCPAPCLTKSKTAQQIPNLKTEIKKETQKDTKNLIKFLKGEKNQVLSSLKKEMKKLSREQRFEEAGRIKRQIFSLEKVLRHSHIIEEETQEKGELENALKRIFKTKKEVERVEAYDISNIQGKEATGSMVTFINGKPNKSFYRKFKIRMEQSPNDTAMLKEVLQRRISHREWPLADLILVDGGKGQLNAAGEIIKNKTTVISLAKREEEIYMEGRRKPIPAKSLPRDVFNLLLSARDEAHRFAISYHKKLRQKAAGL
;
A
#
# COMPACT_ATOMS: atom_id res chain seq x y z
N MET A 1 -7.52 -24.57 -18.61
CA MET A 1 -7.94 -23.27 -19.20
C MET A 1 -9.00 -22.70 -18.29
N GLU A 2 -8.79 -21.50 -17.73
CA GLU A 2 -9.83 -20.84 -16.98
C GLU A 2 -10.98 -20.47 -17.92
N LYS A 3 -12.19 -20.94 -17.57
CA LYS A 3 -13.38 -20.81 -18.43
C LYS A 3 -13.91 -19.38 -18.31
N ILE A 4 -13.83 -18.59 -19.40
CA ILE A 4 -14.41 -17.24 -19.42
C ILE A 4 -15.93 -17.39 -19.32
N LYS A 5 -16.50 -16.94 -18.19
CA LYS A 5 -17.95 -16.79 -18.04
C LYS A 5 -18.39 -15.56 -18.82
N SER A 6 -19.59 -15.54 -19.34
CA SER A 6 -20.07 -14.40 -20.15
C SER A 6 -21.52 -14.04 -19.87
N LEU A 7 -21.80 -12.74 -19.93
CA LEU A 7 -23.11 -12.14 -19.72
C LEU A 7 -23.43 -11.15 -20.86
N ASN A 8 -24.71 -10.92 -21.07
CA ASN A 8 -25.16 -9.81 -21.92
C ASN A 8 -24.94 -8.49 -21.17
N ILE A 9 -24.68 -7.41 -21.91
CA ILE A 9 -24.49 -6.06 -21.38
C ILE A 9 -25.65 -5.60 -20.49
N LYS A 10 -26.87 -6.05 -20.75
CA LYS A 10 -28.07 -5.73 -19.92
C LYS A 10 -27.98 -6.29 -18.47
N HIS A 11 -27.07 -7.19 -18.19
CA HIS A 11 -26.94 -7.88 -16.90
C HIS A 11 -25.67 -7.55 -16.13
N ILE A 12 -25.15 -6.31 -16.24
CA ILE A 12 -23.97 -5.85 -15.52
C ILE A 12 -24.11 -6.06 -13.99
N SER A 13 -25.31 -5.88 -13.46
CA SER A 13 -25.61 -6.09 -12.03
C SER A 13 -25.36 -7.53 -11.52
N LYS A 14 -25.31 -8.52 -12.42
CA LYS A 14 -25.00 -9.92 -12.10
C LYS A 14 -23.50 -10.25 -12.09
N LEU A 15 -22.65 -9.28 -12.45
CA LEU A 15 -21.19 -9.48 -12.36
C LEU A 15 -20.76 -9.62 -10.89
N PRO A 16 -19.73 -10.43 -10.61
CA PRO A 16 -19.23 -10.59 -9.25
C PRO A 16 -18.57 -9.31 -8.75
N ARG A 17 -18.69 -9.05 -7.45
CA ARG A 17 -17.90 -8.07 -6.72
C ARG A 17 -16.64 -8.76 -6.19
N ALA A 18 -15.70 -8.99 -7.09
CA ALA A 18 -14.45 -9.68 -6.79
C ALA A 18 -13.34 -9.21 -7.75
N PRO A 19 -12.07 -9.37 -7.35
CA PRO A 19 -10.96 -9.15 -8.25
C PRO A 19 -11.02 -10.07 -9.46
N GLY A 20 -10.55 -9.60 -10.60
CA GLY A 20 -10.48 -10.45 -11.78
C GLY A 20 -10.24 -9.70 -13.07
N VAL A 21 -10.44 -10.41 -14.15
CA VAL A 21 -10.30 -9.88 -15.50
C VAL A 21 -11.67 -9.85 -16.18
N TYR A 22 -11.97 -8.73 -16.82
CA TYR A 22 -13.15 -8.59 -17.69
C TYR A 22 -12.72 -8.42 -19.12
N VAL A 23 -13.61 -8.83 -20.04
CA VAL A 23 -13.35 -8.87 -21.49
C VAL A 23 -14.57 -8.33 -22.21
N PHE A 24 -14.38 -7.36 -23.08
CA PHE A 24 -15.45 -6.83 -23.92
C PHE A 24 -15.43 -7.47 -25.31
N TYR A 25 -16.61 -7.85 -25.78
CA TYR A 25 -16.80 -8.48 -27.09
C TYR A 25 -17.80 -7.69 -27.94
N ASN A 26 -17.55 -7.72 -29.25
CA ASN A 26 -18.54 -7.48 -30.29
C ASN A 26 -18.84 -8.82 -30.98
N LYS A 27 -20.02 -9.39 -30.76
CA LYS A 27 -20.37 -10.75 -31.19
C LYS A 27 -19.33 -11.77 -30.72
N ARG A 28 -18.48 -12.26 -31.59
CA ARG A 28 -17.38 -13.20 -31.30
C ARG A 28 -16.00 -12.51 -31.22
N LYS A 29 -15.92 -11.24 -31.66
CA LYS A 29 -14.64 -10.51 -31.70
C LYS A 29 -14.31 -9.91 -30.34
N LEU A 30 -13.16 -10.23 -29.84
CA LEU A 30 -12.63 -9.66 -28.62
C LEU A 30 -12.14 -8.24 -28.89
N LEU A 31 -12.67 -7.27 -28.14
CA LEU A 31 -12.37 -5.86 -28.28
C LEU A 31 -11.32 -5.38 -27.30
N TYR A 32 -11.52 -5.67 -26.01
CA TYR A 32 -10.72 -5.15 -24.92
C TYR A 32 -10.64 -6.15 -23.76
N ILE A 33 -9.51 -6.16 -23.05
CA ILE A 33 -9.27 -6.91 -21.82
C ILE A 33 -8.81 -5.92 -20.75
N GLY A 34 -9.35 -6.02 -19.53
CA GLY A 34 -8.92 -5.20 -18.40
C GLY A 34 -9.00 -5.95 -17.07
N LYS A 35 -8.10 -5.59 -16.17
CA LYS A 35 -8.17 -6.04 -14.77
C LYS A 35 -9.11 -5.18 -13.95
N ALA A 36 -9.66 -5.74 -12.89
CA ALA A 36 -10.45 -5.03 -11.90
C ALA A 36 -10.12 -5.52 -10.49
N VAL A 37 -10.21 -4.64 -9.50
CA VAL A 37 -10.28 -4.99 -8.08
C VAL A 37 -11.71 -5.46 -7.74
N ASP A 38 -12.72 -4.79 -8.29
CA ASP A 38 -14.11 -5.20 -8.34
C ASP A 38 -14.58 -5.18 -9.80
N ILE A 39 -14.89 -6.37 -10.33
CA ILE A 39 -15.29 -6.53 -11.74
C ILE A 39 -16.58 -5.75 -12.02
N ARG A 40 -17.57 -5.83 -11.12
CA ARG A 40 -18.87 -5.16 -11.33
C ARG A 40 -18.69 -3.65 -11.36
N GLU A 41 -18.02 -3.09 -10.37
CA GLU A 41 -17.78 -1.66 -10.27
C GLU A 41 -17.01 -1.14 -11.48
N ARG A 42 -15.92 -1.80 -11.82
CA ARG A 42 -15.06 -1.37 -12.94
C ARG A 42 -15.78 -1.41 -14.28
N VAL A 43 -16.55 -2.47 -14.52
CA VAL A 43 -17.36 -2.58 -15.73
C VAL A 43 -18.47 -1.53 -15.74
N SER A 44 -19.17 -1.32 -14.62
CA SER A 44 -20.20 -0.28 -14.54
C SER A 44 -19.64 1.12 -14.83
N ASN A 45 -18.46 1.43 -14.31
CA ASN A 45 -17.82 2.73 -14.53
C ASN A 45 -17.51 2.99 -16.00
N HIS A 46 -17.15 1.97 -16.81
CA HIS A 46 -16.96 2.13 -18.24
C HIS A 46 -18.25 2.59 -18.96
N PHE A 47 -19.42 2.17 -18.47
CA PHE A 47 -20.69 2.53 -19.11
C PHE A 47 -21.33 3.80 -18.54
N GLN A 48 -21.09 4.11 -17.24
CA GLN A 48 -21.68 5.27 -16.56
C GLN A 48 -20.85 6.53 -16.73
N GLN A 49 -19.52 6.37 -16.71
CA GLN A 49 -18.55 7.46 -16.81
C GLN A 49 -17.46 7.06 -17.79
N PRO A 50 -17.78 6.94 -19.09
CA PRO A 50 -16.80 6.52 -20.09
C PRO A 50 -15.65 7.53 -20.17
N SER A 51 -14.42 7.04 -20.19
CA SER A 51 -13.26 7.85 -20.54
C SER A 51 -13.27 8.11 -22.04
N TYR A 52 -12.56 9.13 -22.51
CA TYR A 52 -12.35 9.38 -23.94
C TYR A 52 -11.90 8.12 -24.70
N ARG A 53 -11.20 7.21 -24.04
CA ARG A 53 -10.79 5.92 -24.60
C ARG A 53 -11.95 4.94 -24.72
N ASP A 54 -12.85 4.95 -23.75
CA ASP A 54 -14.01 4.04 -23.73
C ASP A 54 -15.00 4.39 -24.85
N ASP A 55 -15.20 5.67 -25.13
CA ASP A 55 -16.12 6.17 -26.15
C ASP A 55 -15.90 5.55 -27.54
N ILE A 56 -14.64 5.19 -27.85
CA ILE A 56 -14.28 4.64 -29.16
C ILE A 56 -14.85 3.23 -29.39
N PHE A 57 -15.08 2.47 -28.32
CA PHE A 57 -15.51 1.08 -28.47
C PHE A 57 -16.74 0.69 -27.65
N ILE A 58 -17.19 1.54 -26.70
CA ILE A 58 -18.29 1.21 -25.79
C ILE A 58 -19.58 0.90 -26.55
N SER A 59 -19.92 1.68 -27.58
CA SER A 59 -21.10 1.47 -28.43
C SER A 59 -21.06 0.16 -29.23
N LYS A 60 -19.89 -0.46 -29.37
CA LYS A 60 -19.66 -1.71 -30.09
C LYS A 60 -19.77 -2.94 -29.20
N ILE A 61 -19.83 -2.77 -27.89
CA ILE A 61 -19.89 -3.88 -26.93
C ILE A 61 -21.30 -4.46 -26.90
N ASN A 62 -21.42 -5.76 -27.03
CA ASN A 62 -22.70 -6.46 -26.85
C ASN A 62 -22.61 -7.61 -25.84
N LYS A 63 -21.41 -8.02 -25.44
CA LYS A 63 -21.20 -9.13 -24.51
C LYS A 63 -19.99 -8.85 -23.61
N ILE A 64 -20.13 -9.20 -22.34
CA ILE A 64 -19.09 -9.07 -21.33
C ILE A 64 -18.64 -10.46 -20.89
N GLY A 65 -17.35 -10.77 -21.04
CA GLY A 65 -16.73 -11.92 -20.42
C GLY A 65 -16.06 -11.54 -19.10
N TYR A 66 -15.95 -12.49 -18.17
CA TYR A 66 -15.24 -12.26 -16.93
C TYR A 66 -14.63 -13.54 -16.36
N ILE A 67 -13.54 -13.37 -15.61
CA ILE A 67 -12.86 -14.43 -14.88
C ILE A 67 -12.54 -13.85 -13.50
N PRO A 68 -13.24 -14.27 -12.44
CA PRO A 68 -12.88 -13.89 -11.08
C PRO A 68 -11.55 -14.55 -10.69
N THR A 69 -10.75 -13.84 -9.93
CA THR A 69 -9.47 -14.32 -9.39
C THR A 69 -9.47 -14.21 -7.88
N ALA A 70 -8.56 -14.94 -7.23
CA ALA A 70 -8.41 -14.84 -5.79
C ALA A 70 -7.68 -13.57 -5.34
N SER A 71 -7.01 -12.83 -6.27
CA SER A 71 -6.26 -11.62 -5.93
C SER A 71 -6.10 -10.63 -7.08
N GLU A 72 -5.89 -9.35 -6.74
CA GLU A 72 -5.53 -8.32 -7.71
C GLU A 72 -4.22 -8.67 -8.45
N ILE A 73 -3.28 -9.31 -7.74
CA ILE A 73 -2.04 -9.79 -8.34
C ILE A 73 -2.32 -10.89 -9.38
N GLU A 74 -3.23 -11.82 -9.07
CA GLU A 74 -3.66 -12.82 -10.04
C GLU A 74 -4.40 -12.20 -11.22
N ALA A 75 -5.25 -11.21 -10.97
CA ALA A 75 -5.92 -10.46 -12.03
C ALA A 75 -4.90 -9.76 -12.95
N LEU A 76 -3.88 -9.13 -12.39
CA LEU A 76 -2.80 -8.46 -13.14
C LEU A 76 -2.02 -9.45 -14.02
N LEU A 77 -1.65 -10.60 -13.48
CA LEU A 77 -0.92 -11.64 -14.22
C LEU A 77 -1.79 -12.27 -15.31
N LEU A 78 -3.08 -12.49 -15.01
CA LEU A 78 -4.03 -13.06 -15.97
C LEU A 78 -4.35 -12.08 -17.11
N GLU A 79 -4.53 -10.79 -16.81
CA GLU A 79 -4.69 -9.72 -17.79
C GLU A 79 -3.53 -9.72 -18.78
N ALA A 80 -2.28 -9.67 -18.28
CA ALA A 80 -1.08 -9.67 -19.09
C ALA A 80 -0.99 -10.93 -19.98
N LYS A 81 -1.32 -12.10 -19.45
CA LYS A 81 -1.35 -13.37 -20.18
C LYS A 81 -2.39 -13.36 -21.30
N LEU A 82 -3.60 -12.85 -21.00
CA LEU A 82 -4.69 -12.80 -21.99
C LEU A 82 -4.42 -11.76 -23.08
N ILE A 83 -3.89 -10.58 -22.73
CA ILE A 83 -3.50 -9.56 -23.71
C ILE A 83 -2.41 -10.10 -24.64
N LYS A 84 -1.39 -10.77 -24.08
CA LYS A 84 -0.33 -11.40 -24.87
C LYS A 84 -0.84 -12.49 -25.82
N LYS A 85 -1.87 -13.23 -25.40
CA LYS A 85 -2.44 -14.34 -26.18
C LYS A 85 -3.39 -13.86 -27.28
N HIS A 86 -4.23 -12.87 -26.96
CA HIS A 86 -5.37 -12.52 -27.83
C HIS A 86 -5.16 -11.23 -28.64
N HIS A 87 -4.15 -10.43 -28.29
CA HIS A 87 -3.82 -9.15 -28.94
C HIS A 87 -5.06 -8.28 -29.22
N PRO A 88 -5.87 -7.90 -28.20
CA PRO A 88 -7.14 -7.22 -28.41
C PRO A 88 -6.96 -5.88 -29.10
N LYS A 89 -7.84 -5.55 -30.05
CA LYS A 89 -7.72 -4.35 -30.88
C LYS A 89 -7.55 -3.08 -30.02
N TYR A 90 -8.37 -2.89 -29.01
CA TYR A 90 -8.38 -1.66 -28.19
C TYR A 90 -7.39 -1.66 -27.02
N ASN A 91 -6.72 -2.77 -26.73
CA ASN A 91 -5.49 -2.76 -25.93
C ASN A 91 -4.26 -2.37 -26.79
N ILE A 92 -4.28 -2.66 -28.12
CA ILE A 92 -3.15 -2.49 -29.04
C ILE A 92 -3.16 -1.12 -29.72
N VAL A 93 -4.34 -0.60 -30.12
CA VAL A 93 -4.49 0.68 -30.84
C VAL A 93 -3.93 1.88 -30.07
N TRP A 94 -3.79 1.73 -28.75
CA TRP A 94 -3.11 2.69 -27.88
C TRP A 94 -1.60 2.42 -27.77
N LYS A 95 -1.03 1.78 -28.79
CA LYS A 95 0.41 1.58 -28.98
C LYS A 95 1.15 2.89 -29.27
N ASP A 96 1.20 3.77 -28.30
CA ASP A 96 2.46 4.44 -28.03
C ASP A 96 3.27 3.41 -27.24
N ASP A 97 4.45 3.04 -27.70
CA ASP A 97 5.35 2.03 -27.10
C ASP A 97 5.70 2.32 -25.62
N LYS A 98 5.30 3.48 -25.12
CA LYS A 98 5.49 3.95 -23.74
C LYS A 98 4.45 3.47 -22.73
N ASN A 99 3.36 2.82 -23.14
CA ASN A 99 2.25 2.49 -22.23
C ASN A 99 2.31 1.10 -21.61
N TYR A 100 3.11 0.19 -22.12
CA TYR A 100 3.27 -1.14 -21.55
C TYR A 100 4.53 -1.25 -20.71
N PHE A 101 4.39 -1.93 -19.57
CA PHE A 101 5.53 -2.27 -18.72
C PHE A 101 5.92 -3.72 -18.93
N TYR A 102 7.23 -3.95 -18.96
CA TYR A 102 7.81 -5.28 -18.95
C TYR A 102 8.76 -5.42 -17.79
N ILE A 103 8.81 -6.62 -17.22
CA ILE A 103 9.83 -6.99 -16.24
C ILE A 103 10.95 -7.65 -17.03
N GLY A 104 12.12 -7.03 -17.03
CA GLY A 104 13.35 -7.58 -17.58
C GLY A 104 14.19 -8.27 -16.51
N ILE A 105 14.77 -9.41 -16.85
CA ILE A 105 15.69 -10.17 -16.01
C ILE A 105 16.92 -10.50 -16.82
N THR A 106 18.08 -10.00 -16.37
CA THR A 106 19.34 -10.20 -17.09
C THR A 106 19.84 -11.64 -16.96
N LYS A 107 20.47 -12.16 -18.03
CA LYS A 107 21.13 -13.47 -18.02
C LYS A 107 22.60 -13.36 -17.59
N GLU A 108 22.82 -12.76 -16.44
CA GLU A 108 24.12 -12.61 -15.79
C GLU A 108 24.34 -13.70 -14.74
N GLU A 109 25.59 -13.81 -14.23
CA GLU A 109 25.93 -14.70 -13.11
C GLU A 109 25.02 -14.42 -11.91
N PHE A 110 24.75 -13.13 -11.63
CA PHE A 110 23.81 -12.66 -10.62
C PHE A 110 22.69 -11.86 -11.31
N PRO A 111 21.56 -12.49 -11.68
CA PRO A 111 20.49 -11.85 -12.43
C PRO A 111 19.97 -10.56 -11.76
N LYS A 112 19.75 -9.52 -12.56
CA LYS A 112 19.14 -8.26 -12.16
C LYS A 112 17.70 -8.22 -12.64
N VAL A 113 16.79 -7.75 -11.77
CA VAL A 113 15.39 -7.49 -12.11
C VAL A 113 15.19 -6.00 -12.31
N PHE A 114 14.56 -5.61 -13.42
CA PHE A 114 14.28 -4.21 -13.77
C PHE A 114 12.98 -4.07 -14.53
N LEU A 115 12.45 -2.84 -14.56
CA LEU A 115 11.27 -2.49 -15.35
C LEU A 115 11.69 -1.74 -16.61
N THR A 116 11.02 -2.01 -17.73
CA THR A 116 11.22 -1.31 -18.98
C THR A 116 9.90 -1.18 -19.75
N HIS A 117 9.81 -0.16 -20.60
CA HIS A 117 8.72 0.00 -21.57
C HIS A 117 9.06 -0.62 -22.93
N GLN A 118 10.34 -0.83 -23.21
CA GLN A 118 10.84 -1.25 -24.49
C GLN A 118 11.72 -2.50 -24.34
N PRO A 119 11.14 -3.71 -24.46
CA PRO A 119 11.89 -4.96 -24.31
C PRO A 119 12.91 -5.19 -25.43
N GLU A 120 12.69 -4.58 -26.60
CA GLU A 120 13.55 -4.79 -27.80
C GLU A 120 14.79 -3.89 -27.79
N ILE A 121 14.74 -2.74 -27.12
CA ILE A 121 15.89 -1.85 -26.96
C ILE A 121 16.73 -2.34 -25.80
N ASN A 122 17.80 -3.05 -26.12
CA ASN A 122 18.69 -3.66 -25.14
C ASN A 122 19.61 -2.58 -24.51
N VAL A 123 19.04 -1.75 -23.63
CA VAL A 123 19.73 -0.63 -22.94
C VAL A 123 21.00 -1.11 -22.19
N LEU A 124 21.06 -2.41 -21.86
CA LEU A 124 22.13 -2.96 -21.01
C LEU A 124 23.15 -3.81 -21.76
N LYS A 125 23.08 -3.95 -23.09
CA LYS A 125 23.96 -4.85 -23.89
C LYS A 125 23.99 -6.31 -23.38
N THR A 126 23.17 -6.70 -22.42
CA THR A 126 23.08 -8.04 -21.85
C THR A 126 21.83 -8.75 -22.31
N LYS A 127 21.94 -10.02 -22.67
CA LYS A 127 20.77 -10.86 -22.97
C LYS A 127 19.83 -10.86 -21.76
N SER A 128 18.57 -10.55 -21.98
CA SER A 128 17.55 -10.47 -20.91
C SER A 128 16.32 -11.27 -21.30
N GLU A 129 15.63 -11.83 -20.31
CA GLU A 129 14.32 -12.44 -20.47
C GLU A 129 13.25 -11.42 -20.02
N TYR A 130 12.17 -11.29 -20.81
CA TYR A 130 11.11 -10.32 -20.52
C TYR A 130 9.79 -11.00 -20.23
N THR A 131 9.08 -10.49 -19.24
CA THR A 131 7.72 -10.91 -18.86
C THR A 131 6.79 -9.71 -18.91
N GLY A 132 5.64 -9.83 -19.55
CA GLY A 132 4.62 -8.81 -19.82
C GLY A 132 3.91 -9.12 -21.13
N PRO A 133 3.13 -8.19 -21.67
CA PRO A 133 2.96 -6.77 -21.28
C PRO A 133 2.06 -6.56 -20.07
N PHE A 134 2.36 -5.59 -19.23
CA PHE A 134 1.52 -5.15 -18.13
C PHE A 134 1.00 -3.73 -18.41
N VAL A 135 -0.29 -3.49 -18.18
CA VAL A 135 -0.92 -2.19 -18.45
C VAL A 135 -0.76 -1.25 -17.27
N ASP A 136 -0.90 -1.77 -16.02
CA ASP A 136 -0.85 -0.99 -14.80
C ASP A 136 0.54 -1.03 -14.15
N GLY A 137 1.34 -0.01 -14.45
CA GLY A 137 2.70 0.10 -13.90
C GLY A 137 2.74 0.35 -12.38
N LYS A 138 1.70 0.94 -11.79
CA LYS A 138 1.63 1.16 -10.33
C LYS A 138 1.39 -0.16 -9.62
N ALA A 139 0.36 -0.90 -10.01
CA ALA A 139 0.08 -2.22 -9.46
C ALA A 139 1.25 -3.19 -9.68
N LEU A 140 1.93 -3.12 -10.84
CA LEU A 140 3.12 -3.90 -11.12
C LEU A 140 4.27 -3.61 -10.14
N LYS A 141 4.56 -2.33 -9.86
CA LYS A 141 5.59 -1.91 -8.91
C LYS A 141 5.27 -2.38 -7.48
N GLU A 142 4.02 -2.26 -7.05
CA GLU A 142 3.55 -2.72 -5.74
C GLU A 142 3.64 -4.25 -5.63
N THR A 143 3.24 -4.97 -6.68
CA THR A 143 3.39 -6.42 -6.77
C THR A 143 4.85 -6.85 -6.65
N LEU A 144 5.76 -6.23 -7.41
CA LEU A 144 7.19 -6.52 -7.33
C LEU A 144 7.78 -6.21 -5.94
N LYS A 145 7.34 -5.12 -5.30
CA LYS A 145 7.74 -4.78 -3.93
C LYS A 145 7.30 -5.85 -2.93
N SER A 146 6.11 -6.40 -3.07
CA SER A 146 5.58 -7.50 -2.25
C SER A 146 6.33 -8.81 -2.52
N LEU A 147 6.52 -9.15 -3.78
CA LEU A 147 7.24 -10.35 -4.19
C LEU A 147 8.73 -10.32 -3.80
N ARG A 148 9.34 -9.15 -3.66
CA ARG A 148 10.72 -9.01 -3.20
C ARG A 148 10.95 -9.45 -1.75
N ARG A 149 9.88 -9.54 -0.95
CA ARG A 149 9.94 -10.13 0.40
C ARG A 149 9.93 -11.66 0.36
N VAL A 150 9.37 -12.22 -0.71
CA VAL A 150 9.26 -13.67 -0.93
C VAL A 150 10.48 -14.18 -1.69
N PHE A 151 10.81 -13.53 -2.78
CA PHE A 151 11.93 -13.84 -3.67
C PHE A 151 12.88 -12.64 -3.67
N PRO A 152 13.90 -12.60 -2.80
CA PRO A 152 14.90 -11.53 -2.80
C PRO A 152 15.63 -11.43 -4.14
N TYR A 153 15.70 -10.24 -4.71
CA TYR A 153 16.37 -10.02 -5.98
C TYR A 153 17.17 -8.71 -6.03
N ARG A 154 18.18 -8.69 -6.87
CA ARG A 154 19.01 -7.53 -7.15
C ARG A 154 18.34 -6.57 -8.14
N THR A 155 18.52 -5.25 -7.91
CA THR A 155 18.07 -4.19 -8.81
C THR A 155 19.18 -3.22 -9.23
N CYS A 156 20.35 -3.28 -8.57
CA CYS A 156 21.49 -2.39 -8.86
C CYS A 156 22.08 -2.67 -10.26
N ASN A 157 22.49 -1.62 -10.97
CA ASN A 157 23.13 -1.72 -12.28
C ASN A 157 24.53 -2.35 -12.16
N PHE A 158 25.30 -1.84 -11.21
CA PHE A 158 26.65 -2.35 -10.88
C PHE A 158 26.64 -2.91 -9.48
N LEU A 159 27.44 -3.95 -9.24
CA LEU A 159 27.59 -4.49 -7.88
C LEU A 159 28.46 -3.52 -7.07
N PRO A 160 27.90 -2.88 -6.02
CA PRO A 160 28.67 -2.00 -5.14
C PRO A 160 29.67 -2.81 -4.30
N ASN A 161 30.62 -2.13 -3.66
CA ASN A 161 31.61 -2.78 -2.79
C ASN A 161 31.08 -3.07 -1.37
N LYS A 162 29.93 -2.47 -1.01
CA LYS A 162 29.30 -2.66 0.31
C LYS A 162 27.84 -3.06 0.14
N PRO A 163 27.29 -3.87 1.05
CA PRO A 163 25.89 -4.24 1.04
C PRO A 163 24.99 -3.01 1.31
N CYS A 164 23.86 -2.96 0.63
CA CYS A 164 22.88 -1.88 0.75
C CYS A 164 21.76 -2.23 1.72
N LEU A 165 20.90 -1.26 2.03
CA LEU A 165 19.71 -1.42 2.88
C LEU A 165 18.83 -2.62 2.49
N TRP A 166 18.71 -2.92 1.20
CA TRP A 166 17.89 -4.06 0.75
C TRP A 166 18.43 -5.42 1.24
N TYR A 167 19.73 -5.55 1.42
CA TYR A 167 20.32 -6.72 2.06
C TYR A 167 19.98 -6.79 3.53
N GLN A 168 20.16 -5.68 4.26
CA GLN A 168 19.83 -5.62 5.69
C GLN A 168 18.35 -5.95 5.96
N LEU A 169 17.45 -5.60 5.03
CA LEU A 169 16.05 -5.94 5.10
C LEU A 169 15.71 -7.36 4.60
N GLY A 170 16.71 -8.19 4.24
CA GLY A 170 16.50 -9.52 3.70
C GLY A 170 15.80 -9.55 2.33
N ARG A 171 15.91 -8.45 1.54
CA ARG A 171 15.24 -8.29 0.25
C ARG A 171 16.17 -8.32 -0.96
N CYS A 172 17.44 -8.63 -0.73
CA CYS A 172 18.46 -8.80 -1.74
C CYS A 172 19.45 -9.86 -1.25
N PRO A 173 19.85 -10.82 -2.08
CA PRO A 173 20.85 -11.84 -1.72
C PRO A 173 22.28 -11.28 -1.58
N ALA A 174 22.47 -9.97 -1.85
CA ALA A 174 23.72 -9.23 -1.78
C ALA A 174 24.91 -9.87 -2.55
N PRO A 175 24.80 -10.08 -3.86
CA PRO A 175 25.95 -10.56 -4.63
C PRO A 175 27.16 -9.62 -4.58
N CYS A 176 26.96 -8.37 -4.15
CA CYS A 176 28.05 -7.41 -3.90
C CYS A 176 29.01 -7.87 -2.80
N LEU A 177 28.58 -8.72 -1.85
CA LEU A 177 29.47 -9.29 -0.83
C LEU A 177 30.61 -10.11 -1.45
N THR A 178 30.39 -10.74 -2.61
CA THR A 178 31.44 -11.54 -3.29
C THR A 178 32.64 -10.72 -3.73
N LYS A 179 32.54 -9.38 -3.72
CA LYS A 179 33.66 -8.47 -4.03
C LYS A 179 34.46 -8.06 -2.80
N SER A 180 33.97 -8.31 -1.59
CA SER A 180 34.68 -7.92 -0.37
C SER A 180 35.85 -8.86 -0.10
N LYS A 181 36.98 -8.32 0.40
CA LYS A 181 38.14 -9.12 0.78
C LYS A 181 37.80 -10.18 1.83
N THR A 182 36.94 -9.85 2.76
CA THR A 182 36.44 -10.76 3.82
C THR A 182 35.64 -11.93 3.26
N ALA A 183 34.83 -11.69 2.21
CA ALA A 183 34.05 -12.73 1.57
C ALA A 183 34.89 -13.73 0.75
N GLN A 184 36.03 -13.30 0.25
CA GLN A 184 36.96 -14.18 -0.46
C GLN A 184 37.59 -15.23 0.48
N GLN A 185 37.57 -14.98 1.79
CA GLN A 185 38.09 -15.90 2.82
C GLN A 185 37.04 -16.94 3.27
N ILE A 186 35.76 -16.76 2.90
CA ILE A 186 34.71 -17.71 3.25
C ILE A 186 34.55 -18.72 2.11
N PRO A 187 34.85 -20.01 2.35
CA PRO A 187 34.72 -21.04 1.33
C PRO A 187 33.27 -21.11 0.81
N ASN A 188 33.11 -21.27 -0.49
CA ASN A 188 31.82 -21.46 -1.18
C ASN A 188 30.80 -20.30 -1.11
N LEU A 189 31.06 -19.19 -0.42
CA LEU A 189 30.12 -18.07 -0.30
C LEU A 189 29.62 -17.55 -1.65
N LYS A 190 30.52 -17.39 -2.63
CA LYS A 190 30.15 -16.95 -3.99
C LYS A 190 29.19 -17.93 -4.64
N THR A 191 29.46 -19.22 -4.50
CA THR A 191 28.62 -20.30 -5.08
C THR A 191 27.24 -20.35 -4.44
N GLU A 192 27.14 -20.16 -3.14
CA GLU A 192 25.88 -20.13 -2.39
C GLU A 192 25.03 -18.93 -2.78
N ILE A 193 25.60 -17.72 -2.76
CA ILE A 193 24.91 -16.50 -3.18
C ILE A 193 24.42 -16.62 -4.64
N LYS A 194 25.25 -17.22 -5.52
CA LYS A 194 24.86 -17.46 -6.92
C LYS A 194 23.67 -18.38 -7.02
N LYS A 195 23.72 -19.55 -6.35
CA LYS A 195 22.61 -20.53 -6.34
C LYS A 195 21.32 -19.90 -5.80
N GLU A 196 21.40 -19.16 -4.70
CA GLU A 196 20.25 -18.50 -4.08
C GLU A 196 19.65 -17.42 -5.02
N THR A 197 20.50 -16.54 -5.57
CA THR A 197 20.06 -15.48 -6.49
C THR A 197 19.36 -16.06 -7.71
N GLN A 198 19.95 -17.09 -8.33
CA GLN A 198 19.38 -17.74 -9.51
C GLN A 198 18.08 -18.46 -9.22
N LYS A 199 17.99 -19.14 -8.06
CA LYS A 199 16.81 -19.86 -7.62
C LYS A 199 15.64 -18.89 -7.37
N ASP A 200 15.86 -17.84 -6.59
CA ASP A 200 14.81 -16.86 -6.27
C ASP A 200 14.35 -16.11 -7.51
N THR A 201 15.27 -15.74 -8.40
CA THR A 201 14.92 -15.12 -9.67
C THR A 201 14.12 -16.06 -10.58
N LYS A 202 14.48 -17.35 -10.65
CA LYS A 202 13.75 -18.37 -11.40
C LYS A 202 12.32 -18.56 -10.86
N ASN A 203 12.16 -18.61 -9.54
CA ASN A 203 10.86 -18.72 -8.89
C ASN A 203 10.01 -17.46 -9.13
N LEU A 204 10.63 -16.27 -9.09
CA LEU A 204 9.97 -15.02 -9.44
C LEU A 204 9.45 -15.04 -10.89
N ILE A 205 10.28 -15.48 -11.87
CA ILE A 205 9.86 -15.61 -13.29
C ILE A 205 8.66 -16.55 -13.39
N LYS A 206 8.73 -17.74 -12.80
CA LYS A 206 7.63 -18.72 -12.84
C LYS A 206 6.35 -18.13 -12.25
N PHE A 207 6.44 -17.46 -11.11
CA PHE A 207 5.31 -16.79 -10.49
C PHE A 207 4.68 -15.74 -11.41
N LEU A 208 5.50 -14.86 -12.01
CA LEU A 208 5.06 -13.82 -12.93
C LEU A 208 4.44 -14.38 -14.23
N LYS A 209 4.82 -15.59 -14.62
CA LYS A 209 4.18 -16.33 -15.74
C LYS A 209 2.86 -17.01 -15.34
N GLY A 210 2.44 -16.88 -14.06
CA GLY A 210 1.20 -17.47 -13.53
C GLY A 210 1.34 -18.92 -13.04
N GLU A 211 2.57 -19.45 -12.90
CA GLU A 211 2.87 -20.81 -12.46
C GLU A 211 2.93 -20.94 -10.93
N LYS A 212 2.06 -20.21 -10.21
CA LYS A 212 2.06 -20.12 -8.74
C LYS A 212 2.03 -21.48 -8.02
N ASN A 213 1.22 -22.41 -8.53
CA ASN A 213 1.06 -23.73 -7.92
C ASN A 213 2.35 -24.58 -8.03
N GLN A 214 3.07 -24.45 -9.15
CA GLN A 214 4.35 -25.12 -9.32
C GLN A 214 5.41 -24.55 -8.38
N VAL A 215 5.43 -23.21 -8.20
CA VAL A 215 6.34 -22.55 -7.26
C VAL A 215 6.07 -22.99 -5.83
N LEU A 216 4.79 -22.97 -5.39
CA LEU A 216 4.40 -23.44 -4.05
C LEU A 216 4.75 -24.91 -3.82
N SER A 217 4.43 -25.78 -4.79
CA SER A 217 4.75 -27.21 -4.71
C SER A 217 6.26 -27.46 -4.60
N SER A 218 7.05 -26.74 -5.40
CA SER A 218 8.52 -26.80 -5.37
C SER A 218 9.08 -26.39 -4.01
N LEU A 219 8.62 -25.26 -3.46
CA LEU A 219 9.04 -24.79 -2.13
C LEU A 219 8.65 -25.77 -1.02
N LYS A 220 7.42 -26.34 -1.08
CA LYS A 220 6.96 -27.33 -0.10
C LYS A 220 7.79 -28.62 -0.16
N LYS A 221 8.16 -29.08 -1.35
CA LYS A 221 9.05 -30.24 -1.54
C LYS A 221 10.44 -29.98 -0.94
N GLU A 222 11.00 -28.81 -1.22
CA GLU A 222 12.31 -28.42 -0.70
C GLU A 222 12.30 -28.31 0.83
N MET A 223 11.29 -27.66 1.41
CA MET A 223 11.14 -27.57 2.86
C MET A 223 11.16 -28.96 3.51
N LYS A 224 10.39 -29.92 2.95
CA LYS A 224 10.35 -31.30 3.44
C LYS A 224 11.71 -32.00 3.31
N LYS A 225 12.44 -31.78 2.20
CA LYS A 225 13.78 -32.33 2.00
C LYS A 225 14.74 -31.82 3.05
N LEU A 226 14.85 -30.50 3.23
CA LEU A 226 15.72 -29.86 4.22
C LEU A 226 15.40 -30.32 5.67
N SER A 227 14.12 -30.50 5.97
CA SER A 227 13.69 -31.03 7.28
C SER A 227 14.16 -32.48 7.50
N ARG A 228 14.14 -33.33 6.47
CA ARG A 228 14.65 -34.72 6.56
C ARG A 228 16.18 -34.74 6.71
N GLU A 229 16.87 -33.77 6.08
CA GLU A 229 18.32 -33.59 6.21
C GLU A 229 18.72 -32.89 7.52
N GLN A 230 17.79 -32.67 8.45
CA GLN A 230 17.97 -31.97 9.74
C GLN A 230 18.49 -30.54 9.62
N ARG A 231 18.36 -29.92 8.44
CA ARG A 231 18.72 -28.50 8.15
C ARG A 231 17.56 -27.59 8.53
N PHE A 232 17.25 -27.54 9.82
CA PHE A 232 16.02 -26.91 10.33
C PHE A 232 15.98 -25.39 10.11
N GLU A 233 17.10 -24.69 10.16
CA GLU A 233 17.15 -23.23 9.90
C GLU A 233 16.76 -22.90 8.46
N GLU A 234 17.29 -23.67 7.51
CA GLU A 234 16.97 -23.50 6.10
C GLU A 234 15.53 -23.90 5.78
N ALA A 235 15.06 -25.02 6.37
CA ALA A 235 13.65 -25.42 6.27
C ALA A 235 12.72 -24.33 6.83
N GLY A 236 13.09 -23.71 7.97
CA GLY A 236 12.38 -22.58 8.57
C GLY A 236 12.36 -21.33 7.67
N ARG A 237 13.45 -21.06 6.95
CA ARG A 237 13.52 -19.97 5.95
C ARG A 237 12.54 -20.22 4.80
N ILE A 238 12.52 -21.44 4.24
CA ILE A 238 11.57 -21.82 3.18
C ILE A 238 10.13 -21.79 3.69
N LYS A 239 9.86 -22.21 4.93
CA LYS A 239 8.52 -22.12 5.55
C LYS A 239 8.04 -20.67 5.61
N ARG A 240 8.88 -19.73 6.02
CA ARG A 240 8.56 -18.29 6.02
C ARG A 240 8.31 -17.75 4.60
N GLN A 241 9.08 -18.24 3.62
CA GLN A 241 8.91 -17.88 2.20
C GLN A 241 7.55 -18.35 1.66
N ILE A 242 7.15 -19.60 1.96
CA ILE A 242 5.82 -20.16 1.61
C ILE A 242 4.72 -19.32 2.24
N PHE A 243 4.80 -19.05 3.55
CA PHE A 243 3.81 -18.25 4.27
C PHE A 243 3.66 -16.84 3.66
N SER A 244 4.78 -16.20 3.37
CA SER A 244 4.78 -14.87 2.74
C SER A 244 4.18 -14.89 1.34
N LEU A 245 4.43 -15.96 0.56
CA LEU A 245 3.85 -16.13 -0.77
C LEU A 245 2.33 -16.37 -0.69
N GLU A 246 1.89 -17.23 0.21
CA GLU A 246 0.46 -17.46 0.45
C GLU A 246 -0.23 -16.18 0.92
N LYS A 247 0.41 -15.38 1.77
CA LYS A 247 -0.10 -14.07 2.19
C LYS A 247 -0.23 -13.11 0.99
N VAL A 248 0.77 -13.04 0.11
CA VAL A 248 0.72 -12.22 -1.11
C VAL A 248 -0.42 -12.67 -2.04
N LEU A 249 -0.67 -13.96 -2.13
CA LEU A 249 -1.79 -14.52 -2.91
C LEU A 249 -3.16 -14.27 -2.29
N ARG A 250 -3.25 -14.26 -0.96
CA ARG A 250 -4.49 -13.97 -0.21
C ARG A 250 -4.79 -12.48 -0.10
N HIS A 251 -3.89 -11.59 -0.52
CA HIS A 251 -4.01 -10.14 -0.31
C HIS A 251 -5.25 -9.49 -0.95
N SER A 252 -6.06 -10.22 -1.65
CA SER A 252 -7.38 -9.79 -2.12
C SER A 252 -8.53 -10.19 -1.21
N HIS A 253 -8.37 -11.29 -0.43
CA HIS A 253 -9.28 -11.52 0.69
C HIS A 253 -9.08 -10.49 1.81
N ILE A 254 -7.89 -9.86 1.88
CA ILE A 254 -7.64 -8.76 2.82
C ILE A 254 -8.48 -7.52 2.48
N ILE A 255 -8.95 -7.33 1.24
CA ILE A 255 -9.91 -6.25 0.96
C ILE A 255 -11.30 -6.60 1.55
N GLU A 256 -11.71 -7.86 1.56
CA GLU A 256 -12.89 -8.30 2.31
C GLU A 256 -12.61 -8.38 3.82
N GLU A 257 -11.43 -8.86 4.24
CA GLU A 257 -10.96 -8.80 5.63
C GLU A 257 -10.63 -7.36 6.03
N GLU A 258 -10.02 -6.51 5.20
CA GLU A 258 -9.86 -5.06 5.45
C GLU A 258 -11.21 -4.35 5.48
N THR A 259 -12.25 -4.82 4.80
CA THR A 259 -13.60 -4.26 4.92
C THR A 259 -14.31 -4.78 6.18
N GLN A 260 -14.07 -6.02 6.59
CA GLN A 260 -14.49 -6.55 7.88
C GLN A 260 -13.66 -5.97 9.04
N GLU A 261 -12.32 -5.94 8.92
CA GLU A 261 -11.44 -5.28 9.90
C GLU A 261 -11.68 -3.76 9.98
N LYS A 262 -12.05 -3.08 8.88
CA LYS A 262 -12.51 -1.69 8.90
C LYS A 262 -13.79 -1.54 9.70
N GLY A 263 -14.81 -2.31 9.41
CA GLY A 263 -16.05 -2.30 10.18
C GLY A 263 -15.83 -2.66 11.65
N GLU A 264 -14.89 -3.54 11.96
CA GLU A 264 -14.49 -3.90 13.32
C GLU A 264 -13.76 -2.75 14.02
N LEU A 265 -12.83 -2.07 13.36
CA LEU A 265 -12.13 -0.91 13.89
C LEU A 265 -13.10 0.26 14.13
N GLU A 266 -13.95 0.59 13.17
CA GLU A 266 -14.95 1.65 13.24
C GLU A 266 -15.97 1.38 14.36
N ASN A 267 -16.44 0.14 14.47
CA ASN A 267 -17.32 -0.33 15.53
C ASN A 267 -16.61 -0.35 16.90
N ALA A 268 -15.33 -0.74 16.96
CA ALA A 268 -14.54 -0.70 18.19
C ALA A 268 -14.36 0.73 18.68
N LEU A 269 -14.01 1.66 17.80
CA LEU A 269 -13.90 3.09 18.10
C LEU A 269 -15.25 3.65 18.62
N LYS A 270 -16.34 3.34 17.92
CA LYS A 270 -17.70 3.76 18.34
C LYS A 270 -18.06 3.25 19.73
N ARG A 271 -17.82 1.98 20.01
CA ARG A 271 -18.13 1.35 21.29
C ARG A 271 -17.27 1.90 22.43
N ILE A 272 -15.96 2.10 22.19
CA ILE A 272 -15.01 2.54 23.23
C ILE A 272 -15.21 4.01 23.55
N PHE A 273 -15.34 4.87 22.51
CA PHE A 273 -15.42 6.32 22.66
C PHE A 273 -16.86 6.84 22.62
N LYS A 274 -17.86 5.95 22.53
CA LYS A 274 -19.29 6.28 22.53
C LYS A 274 -19.66 7.36 21.50
N THR A 275 -19.07 7.27 20.30
CA THR A 275 -19.38 8.21 19.23
C THR A 275 -20.80 8.00 18.68
N LYS A 276 -21.44 9.08 18.20
CA LYS A 276 -22.82 9.02 17.68
C LYS A 276 -22.93 8.20 16.40
N LYS A 277 -21.86 8.18 15.59
CA LYS A 277 -21.76 7.48 14.30
C LYS A 277 -20.56 6.54 14.31
N GLU A 278 -20.45 5.70 13.30
CA GLU A 278 -19.22 5.00 12.97
C GLU A 278 -18.10 6.00 12.73
N VAL A 279 -16.87 5.65 13.15
CA VAL A 279 -15.72 6.55 13.10
C VAL A 279 -14.95 6.30 11.82
N GLU A 280 -15.34 6.94 10.73
CA GLU A 280 -14.61 6.89 9.47
C GLU A 280 -13.49 7.93 9.41
N ARG A 281 -13.72 9.13 10.00
CA ARG A 281 -12.79 10.26 9.96
C ARG A 281 -12.28 10.61 11.35
N VAL A 282 -10.97 10.47 11.54
CA VAL A 282 -10.26 10.91 12.74
C VAL A 282 -9.37 12.10 12.41
N GLU A 283 -9.48 13.18 13.16
CA GLU A 283 -8.55 14.31 13.07
C GLU A 283 -7.67 14.35 14.32
N ALA A 284 -6.35 14.42 14.15
CA ALA A 284 -5.42 14.56 15.26
C ALA A 284 -4.72 15.93 15.21
N TYR A 285 -4.58 16.53 16.41
CA TYR A 285 -4.04 17.88 16.59
C TYR A 285 -2.82 17.86 17.49
N ASP A 286 -1.77 18.58 17.07
CA ASP A 286 -0.57 18.87 17.85
C ASP A 286 -0.32 20.38 17.85
N ILE A 287 -0.09 20.93 19.05
CA ILE A 287 0.31 22.32 19.22
C ILE A 287 1.79 22.35 19.54
N SER A 288 2.56 23.00 18.71
CA SER A 288 4.01 23.12 18.88
C SER A 288 4.40 24.57 19.06
N ASN A 289 5.01 24.88 20.20
CA ASN A 289 5.56 26.18 20.52
C ASN A 289 7.09 26.09 20.60
N ILE A 290 7.81 26.88 19.80
CA ILE A 290 9.26 26.98 19.88
C ILE A 290 9.64 28.37 20.34
N GLN A 291 10.01 28.49 21.60
CA GLN A 291 10.60 29.69 22.22
C GLN A 291 9.81 31.00 21.99
N GLY A 292 8.49 30.95 22.00
CA GLY A 292 7.65 32.16 22.11
C GLY A 292 7.44 32.98 20.81
N LYS A 293 8.06 32.65 19.70
CA LYS A 293 7.99 33.53 18.51
C LYS A 293 7.16 33.05 17.32
N GLU A 294 6.87 31.76 17.18
CA GLU A 294 6.07 31.23 16.07
C GLU A 294 5.30 29.97 16.46
N ALA A 295 4.32 30.12 17.32
CA ALA A 295 3.45 29.02 17.69
C ALA A 295 2.60 28.55 16.51
N THR A 296 2.52 27.24 16.32
CA THR A 296 1.77 26.63 15.21
C THR A 296 0.95 25.44 15.70
N GLY A 297 -0.26 25.33 15.14
CA GLY A 297 -1.08 24.12 15.26
C GLY A 297 -1.02 23.27 13.99
N SER A 298 -0.93 21.99 14.13
CA SER A 298 -1.03 21.04 13.04
C SER A 298 -2.28 20.18 13.17
N MET A 299 -2.93 19.92 12.04
CA MET A 299 -4.06 19.00 11.92
C MET A 299 -3.72 17.95 10.88
N VAL A 300 -3.77 16.69 11.27
CA VAL A 300 -3.69 15.55 10.36
C VAL A 300 -5.02 14.82 10.34
N THR A 301 -5.32 14.18 9.23
CA THR A 301 -6.59 13.47 9.05
C THR A 301 -6.33 12.03 8.64
N PHE A 302 -7.02 11.13 9.31
CA PHE A 302 -7.08 9.71 8.97
C PHE A 302 -8.50 9.40 8.49
N ILE A 303 -8.62 8.70 7.38
CA ILE A 303 -9.88 8.21 6.84
C ILE A 303 -9.80 6.69 6.77
N ASN A 304 -10.76 6.01 7.40
CA ASN A 304 -10.79 4.54 7.48
C ASN A 304 -9.44 3.98 8.01
N GLY A 305 -8.93 4.57 9.08
CA GLY A 305 -7.68 4.14 9.72
C GLY A 305 -6.38 4.47 8.96
N LYS A 306 -6.44 5.10 7.78
CA LYS A 306 -5.25 5.45 6.98
C LYS A 306 -5.04 6.96 6.86
N PRO A 307 -3.79 7.47 6.90
CA PRO A 307 -3.50 8.90 6.79
C PRO A 307 -3.87 9.46 5.41
N ASN A 308 -4.66 10.53 5.38
CA ASN A 308 -5.07 11.22 4.14
C ASN A 308 -4.49 12.64 4.11
N LYS A 309 -3.38 12.80 3.40
CA LYS A 309 -2.61 14.06 3.37
C LYS A 309 -3.33 15.23 2.70
N SER A 310 -4.35 14.99 1.88
CA SER A 310 -5.11 16.07 1.21
C SER A 310 -5.88 16.96 2.20
N PHE A 311 -6.20 16.40 3.38
CA PHE A 311 -6.89 17.10 4.46
C PHE A 311 -5.98 17.62 5.57
N TYR A 312 -4.66 17.51 5.45
CA TYR A 312 -3.74 18.06 6.44
C TYR A 312 -3.76 19.58 6.39
N ARG A 313 -3.79 20.22 7.55
CA ARG A 313 -3.81 21.68 7.66
C ARG A 313 -2.83 22.17 8.71
N LYS A 314 -2.32 23.38 8.48
CA LYS A 314 -1.40 24.09 9.37
C LYS A 314 -2.04 25.41 9.76
N PHE A 315 -1.98 25.72 11.04
CA PHE A 315 -2.53 26.94 11.60
C PHE A 315 -1.41 27.76 12.22
N LYS A 316 -1.16 28.96 11.73
CA LYS A 316 -0.31 29.93 12.42
C LYS A 316 -1.14 30.55 13.54
N ILE A 317 -0.67 30.46 14.79
CA ILE A 317 -1.34 31.05 15.94
C ILE A 317 -1.21 32.56 15.89
N ARG A 318 -2.29 33.28 16.20
CA ARG A 318 -2.40 34.73 16.05
C ARG A 318 -2.61 35.45 17.37
N MET A 319 -3.29 34.83 18.31
CA MET A 319 -3.87 35.49 19.49
C MET A 319 -3.00 35.46 20.75
N GLU A 320 -1.99 34.60 20.85
CA GLU A 320 -1.28 34.41 22.11
C GLU A 320 0.22 34.65 21.96
N GLN A 321 0.76 35.57 22.78
CA GLN A 321 2.19 35.82 22.90
C GLN A 321 2.84 35.04 24.07
N SER A 322 2.03 34.40 24.94
CA SER A 322 2.49 33.57 26.04
C SER A 322 2.33 32.06 25.73
N PRO A 323 3.17 31.19 26.28
CA PRO A 323 3.11 29.75 26.04
C PRO A 323 1.90 29.11 26.77
N ASN A 324 0.72 29.21 26.14
CA ASN A 324 -0.53 28.62 26.66
C ASN A 324 -1.12 27.64 25.62
N ASP A 325 -0.69 26.40 25.69
CA ASP A 325 -1.10 25.33 24.74
C ASP A 325 -2.62 25.14 24.68
N THR A 326 -3.36 25.39 25.76
CA THR A 326 -4.82 25.26 25.79
C THR A 326 -5.51 26.38 25.03
N ALA A 327 -5.05 27.63 25.16
CA ALA A 327 -5.57 28.79 24.41
C ALA A 327 -5.27 28.66 22.91
N MET A 328 -4.05 28.25 22.58
CA MET A 328 -3.65 27.99 21.19
C MET A 328 -4.49 26.88 20.54
N LEU A 329 -4.76 25.79 21.27
CA LEU A 329 -5.63 24.71 20.82
C LEU A 329 -7.07 25.21 20.57
N LYS A 330 -7.60 26.06 21.46
CA LYS A 330 -8.92 26.68 21.27
C LYS A 330 -8.97 27.50 19.96
N GLU A 331 -7.95 28.33 19.69
CA GLU A 331 -7.87 29.11 18.46
C GLU A 331 -7.89 28.20 17.21
N VAL A 332 -7.07 27.15 17.21
CA VAL A 332 -6.99 26.20 16.10
C VAL A 332 -8.35 25.53 15.84
N LEU A 333 -9.00 25.04 16.90
CA LEU A 333 -10.28 24.38 16.79
C LEU A 333 -11.42 25.32 16.39
N GLN A 334 -11.44 26.58 16.88
CA GLN A 334 -12.39 27.61 16.45
C GLN A 334 -12.27 27.86 14.95
N ARG A 335 -11.05 28.06 14.46
CA ARG A 335 -10.80 28.26 13.03
C ARG A 335 -11.17 27.02 12.21
N ARG A 336 -10.89 25.81 12.72
CA ARG A 336 -11.30 24.56 12.08
C ARG A 336 -12.82 24.47 11.91
N ILE A 337 -13.58 24.82 12.93
CA ILE A 337 -15.06 24.74 12.90
C ILE A 337 -15.67 25.83 12.01
N SER A 338 -15.03 26.98 11.87
CA SER A 338 -15.50 28.06 10.99
C SER A 338 -15.46 27.67 9.50
N HIS A 339 -14.60 26.70 9.14
CA HIS A 339 -14.53 26.13 7.80
C HIS A 339 -15.63 25.08 7.59
N ARG A 340 -16.83 25.54 7.27
CA ARG A 340 -18.02 24.68 7.05
C ARG A 340 -17.89 23.75 5.83
N GLU A 341 -17.07 24.13 4.86
CA GLU A 341 -16.76 23.37 3.66
C GLU A 341 -15.88 22.12 3.93
N TRP A 342 -15.25 22.04 5.12
CA TRP A 342 -14.45 20.87 5.47
C TRP A 342 -15.35 19.86 6.22
N PRO A 343 -15.38 18.58 5.78
CA PRO A 343 -16.15 17.55 6.47
C PRO A 343 -15.77 17.46 7.95
N LEU A 344 -16.77 17.38 8.83
CA LEU A 344 -16.52 17.22 10.27
C LEU A 344 -15.86 15.86 10.57
N ALA A 345 -14.98 15.85 11.57
CA ALA A 345 -14.42 14.59 12.08
C ALA A 345 -15.48 13.84 12.90
N ASP A 346 -15.44 12.51 12.88
CA ASP A 346 -16.24 11.65 13.75
C ASP A 346 -15.57 11.50 15.12
N LEU A 347 -14.22 11.63 15.16
CA LEU A 347 -13.41 11.60 16.37
C LEU A 347 -12.28 12.62 16.25
N ILE A 348 -12.08 13.43 17.31
CA ILE A 348 -10.95 14.35 17.44
C ILE A 348 -10.00 13.82 18.51
N LEU A 349 -8.72 13.69 18.15
CA LEU A 349 -7.62 13.37 19.04
C LEU A 349 -6.76 14.61 19.27
N VAL A 350 -6.53 14.99 20.52
CA VAL A 350 -5.59 16.05 20.87
C VAL A 350 -4.40 15.46 21.65
N ASP A 351 -3.18 15.91 21.31
CA ASP A 351 -1.98 15.55 22.07
C ASP A 351 -1.95 16.33 23.38
N GLY A 352 -2.02 15.63 24.51
CA GLY A 352 -1.97 16.23 25.83
C GLY A 352 -2.90 15.57 26.85
N GLY A 353 -3.03 16.18 28.01
CA GLY A 353 -3.80 15.67 29.13
C GLY A 353 -5.20 16.26 29.25
N LYS A 354 -5.75 16.22 30.46
CA LYS A 354 -7.11 16.67 30.79
C LYS A 354 -7.37 18.15 30.49
N GLY A 355 -6.33 19.00 30.57
CA GLY A 355 -6.44 20.43 30.25
C GLY A 355 -6.76 20.68 28.78
N GLN A 356 -6.06 19.99 27.87
CA GLN A 356 -6.28 20.07 26.41
C GLN A 356 -7.64 19.45 26.02
N LEU A 357 -8.05 18.36 26.69
CA LEU A 357 -9.38 17.79 26.52
C LEU A 357 -10.48 18.80 26.83
N ASN A 358 -10.41 19.45 28.00
CA ASN A 358 -11.41 20.43 28.41
C ASN A 358 -11.46 21.62 27.44
N ALA A 359 -10.28 22.14 27.06
CA ALA A 359 -10.17 23.24 26.11
C ALA A 359 -10.79 22.89 24.74
N ALA A 360 -10.59 21.68 24.27
CA ALA A 360 -11.18 21.21 23.04
C ALA A 360 -12.70 21.00 23.15
N GLY A 361 -13.18 20.41 24.26
CA GLY A 361 -14.60 20.19 24.54
C GLY A 361 -15.41 21.48 24.54
N GLU A 362 -14.88 22.58 25.13
CA GLU A 362 -15.53 23.89 25.13
C GLU A 362 -15.81 24.44 23.71
N ILE A 363 -14.92 24.18 22.78
CA ILE A 363 -15.04 24.66 21.39
C ILE A 363 -15.93 23.73 20.55
N ILE A 364 -15.75 22.42 20.72
CA ILE A 364 -16.44 21.40 19.93
C ILE A 364 -17.93 21.26 20.31
N LYS A 365 -18.28 21.52 21.59
CA LYS A 365 -19.67 21.58 22.08
C LYS A 365 -20.59 20.47 21.56
N ASN A 366 -20.24 19.21 21.81
CA ASN A 366 -21.03 18.03 21.41
C ASN A 366 -21.23 17.81 19.89
N LYS A 367 -20.51 18.53 19.03
CA LYS A 367 -20.57 18.31 17.58
C LYS A 367 -19.94 16.97 17.19
N THR A 368 -18.85 16.60 17.86
CA THR A 368 -18.15 15.33 17.70
C THR A 368 -17.47 14.92 19.00
N THR A 369 -17.06 13.67 19.12
CA THR A 369 -16.35 13.15 20.27
C THR A 369 -14.91 13.64 20.27
N VAL A 370 -14.44 14.12 21.44
CA VAL A 370 -13.06 14.55 21.66
C VAL A 370 -12.40 13.61 22.67
N ILE A 371 -11.18 13.20 22.37
CA ILE A 371 -10.30 12.47 23.26
C ILE A 371 -8.93 13.14 23.32
N SER A 372 -8.23 12.99 24.43
CA SER A 372 -6.83 13.40 24.52
C SER A 372 -5.94 12.23 24.91
N LEU A 373 -4.69 12.24 24.43
CA LEU A 373 -3.69 11.20 24.72
C LEU A 373 -2.48 11.83 25.42
N ALA A 374 -2.27 11.50 26.69
CA ALA A 374 -1.15 11.97 27.47
C ALA A 374 0.12 11.16 27.19
N LYS A 375 1.23 11.86 26.87
CA LYS A 375 2.52 11.24 26.47
C LYS A 375 3.18 10.39 27.57
N ARG A 376 3.21 10.88 28.81
CA ARG A 376 3.99 10.23 29.89
C ARG A 376 3.34 8.95 30.42
N GLU A 377 2.01 8.94 30.46
CA GLU A 377 1.25 7.87 31.13
C GLU A 377 0.59 6.93 30.12
N GLU A 378 0.65 7.25 28.80
CA GLU A 378 -0.08 6.54 27.74
C GLU A 378 -1.56 6.35 28.11
N GLU A 379 -2.17 7.42 28.64
CA GLU A 379 -3.56 7.44 29.09
C GLU A 379 -4.42 8.27 28.17
N ILE A 380 -5.64 7.79 27.93
CA ILE A 380 -6.64 8.47 27.11
C ILE A 380 -7.71 9.05 28.02
N TYR A 381 -7.87 10.36 27.93
CA TYR A 381 -8.93 11.09 28.61
C TYR A 381 -10.09 11.34 27.66
N MET A 382 -11.31 11.24 28.18
CA MET A 382 -12.55 11.43 27.41
C MET A 382 -13.54 12.21 28.28
N GLU A 383 -14.32 13.08 27.65
CA GLU A 383 -15.37 13.84 28.33
C GLU A 383 -16.41 12.92 29.00
N GLY A 384 -16.85 13.29 30.20
CA GLY A 384 -17.83 12.51 30.97
C GLY A 384 -17.25 11.26 31.67
N ARG A 385 -15.95 10.98 31.54
CA ARG A 385 -15.31 9.86 32.21
C ARG A 385 -14.35 10.32 33.30
N ARG A 386 -14.58 9.86 34.56
CA ARG A 386 -13.74 10.26 35.74
C ARG A 386 -12.34 9.69 35.67
N LYS A 387 -12.20 8.41 35.26
CA LYS A 387 -10.90 7.72 35.19
C LYS A 387 -10.44 7.61 33.71
N PRO A 388 -9.15 7.87 33.42
CA PRO A 388 -8.62 7.68 32.07
C PRO A 388 -8.65 6.21 31.66
N ILE A 389 -8.53 5.97 30.35
CA ILE A 389 -8.40 4.64 29.78
C ILE A 389 -6.90 4.42 29.54
N PRO A 390 -6.27 3.39 30.12
CA PRO A 390 -4.90 3.02 29.76
C PRO A 390 -4.84 2.65 28.28
N ALA A 391 -4.01 3.32 27.50
CA ALA A 391 -3.96 3.10 26.05
C ALA A 391 -3.63 1.63 25.70
N LYS A 392 -2.80 0.96 26.53
CA LYS A 392 -2.45 -0.46 26.39
C LYS A 392 -3.64 -1.42 26.61
N SER A 393 -4.72 -0.97 27.23
CA SER A 393 -5.93 -1.78 27.43
C SER A 393 -6.85 -1.79 26.21
N LEU A 394 -6.57 -0.97 25.21
CA LEU A 394 -7.35 -0.91 23.98
C LEU A 394 -7.04 -2.10 23.04
N PRO A 395 -8.00 -2.48 22.19
CA PRO A 395 -7.70 -3.37 21.07
C PRO A 395 -6.51 -2.84 20.26
N ARG A 396 -5.65 -3.75 19.80
CA ARG A 396 -4.36 -3.41 19.18
C ARG A 396 -4.50 -2.44 18.00
N ASP A 397 -5.55 -2.58 17.21
CA ASP A 397 -5.76 -1.76 16.01
C ASP A 397 -6.20 -0.33 16.38
N VAL A 398 -7.06 -0.19 17.39
CA VAL A 398 -7.45 1.11 17.96
C VAL A 398 -6.23 1.81 18.55
N PHE A 399 -5.43 1.10 19.36
CA PHE A 399 -4.20 1.62 19.94
C PHE A 399 -3.23 2.10 18.87
N ASN A 400 -2.94 1.26 17.85
CA ASN A 400 -2.04 1.59 16.75
C ASN A 400 -2.51 2.81 15.94
N LEU A 401 -3.82 2.93 15.69
CA LEU A 401 -4.39 4.08 14.99
C LEU A 401 -4.15 5.38 15.77
N LEU A 402 -4.47 5.40 17.06
CA LEU A 402 -4.33 6.61 17.88
C LEU A 402 -2.88 7.04 18.02
N LEU A 403 -1.95 6.08 18.23
CA LEU A 403 -0.51 6.37 18.25
C LEU A 403 -0.04 6.91 16.91
N SER A 404 -0.42 6.25 15.80
CA SER A 404 -0.05 6.69 14.45
C SER A 404 -0.57 8.10 14.14
N ALA A 405 -1.78 8.41 14.57
CA ALA A 405 -2.39 9.72 14.36
C ALA A 405 -1.68 10.83 15.17
N ARG A 406 -1.34 10.56 16.45
CA ARG A 406 -0.53 11.45 17.27
C ARG A 406 0.85 11.69 16.67
N ASP A 407 1.56 10.60 16.37
CA ASP A 407 2.94 10.68 15.89
C ASP A 407 3.01 11.38 14.52
N GLU A 408 2.00 11.19 13.66
CA GLU A 408 1.92 11.88 12.38
C GLU A 408 1.61 13.38 12.56
N ALA A 409 0.74 13.76 13.52
CA ALA A 409 0.49 15.15 13.86
C ALA A 409 1.77 15.85 14.32
N HIS A 410 2.52 15.22 15.22
CA HIS A 410 3.81 15.71 15.70
C HIS A 410 4.85 15.81 14.59
N ARG A 411 4.99 14.77 13.76
CA ARG A 411 5.90 14.76 12.59
C ARG A 411 5.57 15.90 11.61
N PHE A 412 4.28 16.13 11.37
CA PHE A 412 3.80 17.18 10.47
C PHE A 412 4.09 18.58 11.01
N ALA A 413 3.95 18.79 12.33
CA ALA A 413 4.33 20.03 13.01
C ALA A 413 5.82 20.32 12.84
N ILE A 414 6.70 19.37 13.17
CA ILE A 414 8.16 19.53 13.04
C ILE A 414 8.57 19.86 11.59
N SER A 415 7.93 19.24 10.60
CA SER A 415 8.24 19.50 9.18
C SER A 415 7.99 20.95 8.77
N TYR A 416 7.07 21.63 9.45
CA TYR A 416 6.75 23.03 9.18
C TYR A 416 7.78 23.97 9.78
N HIS A 417 8.19 23.73 10.99
CA HIS A 417 9.23 24.54 11.64
C HIS A 417 10.55 24.51 10.85
N LYS A 418 10.91 23.35 10.27
CA LYS A 418 12.08 23.29 9.37
C LYS A 418 11.94 24.20 8.15
N LYS A 419 10.75 24.25 7.53
CA LYS A 419 10.49 25.14 6.37
C LYS A 419 10.48 26.63 6.74
N LEU A 420 9.93 26.99 7.91
CA LEU A 420 9.95 28.38 8.40
C LEU A 420 11.37 28.85 8.70
N ARG A 421 12.21 28.02 9.34
CA ARG A 421 13.62 28.31 9.57
C ARG A 421 14.42 28.49 8.28
N GLN A 422 14.19 27.64 7.28
CA GLN A 422 14.83 27.79 5.97
C GLN A 422 14.44 29.11 5.27
N LYS A 423 13.15 29.48 5.32
CA LYS A 423 12.68 30.78 4.82
C LYS A 423 13.25 31.97 5.59
N ALA A 424 13.39 31.87 6.91
CA ALA A 424 13.96 32.93 7.75
C ALA A 424 15.49 33.07 7.57
N ALA A 425 16.16 31.97 7.17
CA ALA A 425 17.60 31.94 6.90
C ALA A 425 17.96 32.30 5.44
N GLY A 426 16.97 32.66 4.62
CA GLY A 426 17.22 33.05 3.22
C GLY A 426 17.63 31.92 2.28
N LEU A 427 17.39 30.63 2.68
CA LEU A 427 17.65 29.42 1.92
C LEU A 427 16.39 28.84 1.29
#